data_1f67fa08046ebe170273e15322848d37
#
_entry.id   1f67fa08046ebe170273e15322848d37
#
_cell.length_a   1.000
_cell.length_b   1.000
_cell.length_c   1.000
_cell.angle_alpha   90.00
_cell.angle_beta   90.00
_cell.angle_gamma   90.00
#
_symmetry.space_group_name_H-M   'P 1'
#
loop_
_entity.id
_entity.type
_entity.pdbx_description
1 polymer ?
#
loop_
_entity_poly.entity_id
_entity_poly.type
_entity_poly.pdbx_seq_one_letter_code
_entity_poly.pdbx_strand_id
1 'polypeptide(L)'
;MASRPFAWTLLAFVAARVADGQAPGSAGGPPFDTAARTPHQIQVAIDTEPARDILTLLSGGDGAPAALRRLKASASARVALTAEGTNPEDFFGRLVTAATGTPDGLFATYQADTPAFRAVLNATERDAPRAASLLGARVASLLPGDPAVTARLVVLPFLGAGGFREMTTVRKENEIFFVIDLPRLLGDAGGRLQPREAFLKMLREAGSDAWRTLFSTYFRKAPAWPPEREPDFDALLALSVAEGPPALFLIPDEFFPLDPFFIEPVQRAFVRWNQSADRLLDPKERDLSGRQILEEARRGDFWARYPAIVGAQMADLLLRQKGSAAYVRALAAGPRAVAVLYAESVKGTRRPDVSKTVRKALEAKKP
;
A
#
# COMPACT_ATOMS: atom_id res chain seq x y z
N MET A 1 -5.24 17.10 -26.73
CA MET A 1 -3.99 17.17 -25.98
C MET A 1 -3.85 15.85 -25.22
N ALA A 2 -2.97 14.98 -25.70
CA ALA A 2 -2.86 13.61 -25.21
C ALA A 2 -2.08 13.59 -23.89
N SER A 3 -2.75 13.12 -22.83
CA SER A 3 -2.13 12.81 -21.54
C SER A 3 -1.14 11.65 -21.72
N ARG A 4 0.14 11.91 -21.67
CA ARG A 4 1.19 10.88 -21.66
C ARG A 4 1.11 10.10 -20.34
N PRO A 5 1.16 8.77 -20.37
CA PRO A 5 1.20 7.95 -19.16
C PRO A 5 2.58 8.05 -18.52
N PHE A 6 2.72 8.95 -17.53
CA PHE A 6 3.98 9.24 -16.82
C PHE A 6 4.47 8.10 -15.90
N ALA A 7 3.62 7.12 -15.66
CA ALA A 7 3.90 6.04 -14.68
C ALA A 7 4.81 4.90 -15.19
N TRP A 8 4.99 4.77 -16.50
CA TRP A 8 5.54 3.54 -17.09
C TRP A 8 7.04 3.53 -17.32
N THR A 9 7.68 4.67 -17.44
CA THR A 9 9.12 4.74 -17.68
C THR A 9 9.94 4.46 -16.41
N LEU A 10 9.33 4.59 -15.24
CA LEU A 10 9.99 4.44 -13.95
C LEU A 10 10.20 2.98 -13.51
N LEU A 11 9.31 2.07 -13.91
CA LEU A 11 9.38 0.65 -13.53
C LEU A 11 10.48 -0.12 -14.26
N ALA A 12 10.86 0.32 -15.46
CA ALA A 12 11.91 -0.34 -16.24
C ALA A 12 13.33 -0.16 -15.70
N PHE A 13 13.58 0.89 -14.92
CA PHE A 13 14.94 1.19 -14.38
C PHE A 13 15.28 0.36 -13.14
N VAL A 14 14.28 -0.08 -12.37
CA VAL A 14 14.46 -0.88 -11.15
C VAL A 14 14.84 -2.33 -11.48
N ALA A 15 14.36 -2.87 -12.59
CA ALA A 15 14.64 -4.26 -13.00
C ALA A 15 16.13 -4.50 -13.36
N ALA A 16 16.84 -3.49 -13.90
CA ALA A 16 18.19 -3.66 -14.40
C ALA A 16 19.26 -3.81 -13.31
N ARG A 17 19.06 -3.24 -12.11
CA ARG A 17 20.07 -3.29 -11.03
C ARG A 17 19.96 -4.48 -10.08
N VAL A 18 18.83 -5.17 -10.06
CA VAL A 18 18.65 -6.35 -9.19
C VAL A 18 19.16 -7.64 -9.85
N ALA A 19 19.45 -7.61 -11.15
CA ALA A 19 19.98 -8.77 -11.89
C ALA A 19 21.47 -9.09 -11.57
N ASP A 20 22.26 -8.14 -11.09
CA ASP A 20 23.71 -8.32 -10.97
C ASP A 20 24.23 -8.83 -9.62
N GLY A 21 23.38 -9.23 -8.69
CA GLY A 21 23.82 -9.93 -7.46
C GLY A 21 24.85 -9.20 -6.59
N GLN A 22 25.22 -7.96 -6.92
CA GLN A 22 26.12 -7.15 -6.10
C GLN A 22 25.31 -6.43 -5.02
N ALA A 23 25.57 -6.80 -3.77
CA ALA A 23 25.13 -6.00 -2.64
C ALA A 23 25.66 -4.57 -2.81
N PRO A 24 24.83 -3.53 -2.74
CA PRO A 24 25.31 -2.16 -2.74
C PRO A 24 26.26 -1.99 -1.57
N GLY A 25 27.44 -1.46 -1.86
CA GLY A 25 28.46 -1.18 -0.85
C GLY A 25 27.89 -0.33 0.28
N SER A 26 28.32 -0.62 1.47
CA SER A 26 27.91 -0.19 2.80
C SER A 26 27.99 1.32 3.07
N ALA A 27 27.20 2.13 2.39
CA ALA A 27 27.08 3.57 2.70
C ALA A 27 25.65 4.01 3.04
N GLY A 28 24.74 3.09 3.33
CA GLY A 28 23.40 3.35 3.85
C GLY A 28 22.81 2.02 4.23
N GLY A 29 22.75 1.74 5.52
CA GLY A 29 21.94 0.62 6.02
C GLY A 29 20.51 0.74 5.48
N PRO A 30 19.73 -0.35 5.44
CA PRO A 30 18.34 -0.29 5.01
C PRO A 30 17.64 0.82 5.80
N PRO A 31 16.83 1.68 5.15
CA PRO A 31 16.20 2.82 5.80
C PRO A 31 15.26 2.43 6.95
N PHE A 32 15.04 1.14 7.13
CA PHE A 32 14.21 0.58 8.17
C PHE A 32 15.02 -0.47 8.95
N ASP A 33 15.24 -0.20 10.23
CA ASP A 33 15.76 -1.19 11.15
C ASP A 33 14.69 -2.28 11.38
N THR A 34 14.72 -3.31 10.53
CA THR A 34 13.83 -4.47 10.66
C THR A 34 14.21 -5.38 11.83
N ALA A 35 15.37 -5.13 12.45
CA ALA A 35 15.84 -5.87 13.62
C ALA A 35 15.29 -5.30 14.94
N ALA A 36 14.65 -4.11 14.93
CA ALA A 36 13.99 -3.58 16.10
C ALA A 36 12.90 -4.55 16.56
N ARG A 37 13.02 -5.10 17.77
CA ARG A 37 12.00 -5.96 18.37
C ARG A 37 10.73 -5.14 18.56
N THR A 38 9.71 -5.42 17.77
CA THR A 38 8.38 -4.82 17.93
C THR A 38 7.51 -5.73 18.80
N PRO A 39 6.57 -5.18 19.59
CA PRO A 39 5.61 -6.00 20.32
C PRO A 39 4.59 -6.66 19.39
N HIS A 40 4.58 -6.31 18.10
CA HIS A 40 3.61 -6.78 17.14
C HIS A 40 3.98 -8.15 16.57
N GLN A 41 2.97 -9.01 16.43
CA GLN A 41 3.07 -10.33 15.80
C GLN A 41 2.29 -10.30 14.49
N ILE A 42 2.92 -9.83 13.43
CA ILE A 42 2.32 -9.73 12.10
C ILE A 42 2.82 -10.91 11.27
N GLN A 43 1.95 -11.90 11.10
CA GLN A 43 2.20 -13.04 10.23
C GLN A 43 1.66 -12.74 8.84
N VAL A 44 2.45 -13.01 7.80
CA VAL A 44 2.03 -12.86 6.41
C VAL A 44 2.05 -14.22 5.75
N ALA A 45 0.98 -14.57 5.05
CA ALA A 45 0.90 -15.70 4.15
C ALA A 45 0.63 -15.20 2.73
N ILE A 46 1.17 -15.89 1.74
CA ILE A 46 0.85 -15.64 0.33
C ILE A 46 0.22 -16.93 -0.19
N ASP A 47 -1.08 -16.85 -0.55
CA ASP A 47 -1.88 -18.01 -0.94
C ASP A 47 -2.14 -17.98 -2.46
N THR A 48 -1.39 -18.76 -3.22
CA THR A 48 -1.52 -18.87 -4.67
C THR A 48 -2.37 -20.06 -5.11
N GLU A 49 -2.74 -20.96 -4.19
CA GLU A 49 -3.42 -22.22 -4.54
C GLU A 49 -4.75 -22.00 -5.26
N PRO A 50 -5.64 -21.08 -4.84
CA PRO A 50 -6.92 -20.89 -5.55
C PRO A 50 -6.74 -20.48 -7.02
N ALA A 51 -5.79 -19.57 -7.29
CA ALA A 51 -5.51 -19.17 -8.68
C ALA A 51 -4.93 -20.31 -9.51
N ARG A 52 -4.04 -21.12 -8.93
CA ARG A 52 -3.49 -22.31 -9.59
C ARG A 52 -4.55 -23.36 -9.90
N ASP A 53 -5.45 -23.59 -8.96
CA ASP A 53 -6.54 -24.54 -9.16
C ASP A 53 -7.48 -24.10 -10.29
N ILE A 54 -7.79 -22.81 -10.39
CA ILE A 54 -8.55 -22.24 -11.51
C ILE A 54 -7.83 -22.47 -12.84
N LEU A 55 -6.53 -22.17 -12.92
CA LEU A 55 -5.75 -22.38 -14.13
C LEU A 55 -5.59 -23.87 -14.50
N THR A 56 -5.54 -24.75 -13.50
CA THR A 56 -5.49 -26.20 -13.71
C THR A 56 -6.81 -26.71 -14.29
N LEU A 57 -7.94 -26.25 -13.75
CA LEU A 57 -9.27 -26.54 -14.28
C LEU A 57 -9.41 -26.09 -15.73
N LEU A 58 -9.06 -24.84 -16.03
CA LEU A 58 -9.17 -24.27 -17.38
C LEU A 58 -8.23 -24.92 -18.40
N SER A 59 -7.11 -25.50 -17.93
CA SER A 59 -6.20 -26.25 -18.82
C SER A 59 -6.68 -27.68 -19.10
N GLY A 60 -7.64 -28.19 -18.35
CA GLY A 60 -8.15 -29.55 -18.46
C GLY A 60 -7.15 -30.63 -17.98
N GLY A 61 -7.44 -31.87 -18.27
CA GLY A 61 -6.62 -33.03 -17.97
C GLY A 61 -6.92 -33.69 -16.62
N ASP A 62 -6.10 -34.70 -16.25
CA ASP A 62 -6.35 -35.57 -15.08
C ASP A 62 -6.32 -34.85 -13.73
N GLY A 63 -5.68 -33.69 -13.67
CA GLY A 63 -5.60 -32.87 -12.46
C GLY A 63 -6.85 -32.04 -12.14
N ALA A 64 -7.71 -31.81 -13.14
CA ALA A 64 -8.87 -30.92 -13.02
C ALA A 64 -9.87 -31.33 -11.92
N PRO A 65 -10.25 -32.60 -11.72
CA PRO A 65 -11.18 -32.99 -10.66
C PRO A 65 -10.61 -32.77 -9.25
N ALA A 66 -9.31 -32.94 -9.08
CA ALA A 66 -8.65 -32.70 -7.79
C ALA A 66 -8.55 -31.19 -7.51
N ALA A 67 -8.22 -30.37 -8.51
CA ALA A 67 -8.20 -28.90 -8.42
C ALA A 67 -9.58 -28.35 -8.03
N LEU A 68 -10.67 -28.83 -8.66
CA LEU A 68 -12.03 -28.43 -8.32
C LEU A 68 -12.38 -28.73 -6.86
N ARG A 69 -12.01 -29.92 -6.35
CA ARG A 69 -12.27 -30.26 -4.96
C ARG A 69 -11.52 -29.34 -3.99
N ARG A 70 -10.24 -29.06 -4.25
CA ARG A 70 -9.45 -28.11 -3.43
C ARG A 70 -10.04 -26.71 -3.47
N LEU A 71 -10.35 -26.20 -4.67
CA LEU A 71 -10.91 -24.88 -4.87
C LEU A 71 -12.26 -24.71 -4.13
N LYS A 72 -13.16 -25.69 -4.22
CA LYS A 72 -14.43 -25.66 -3.47
C LYS A 72 -14.25 -25.72 -1.97
N ALA A 73 -13.23 -26.41 -1.49
CA ALA A 73 -12.88 -26.50 -0.07
C ALA A 73 -12.09 -25.26 0.43
N SER A 74 -11.55 -24.44 -0.47
CA SER A 74 -10.71 -23.30 -0.12
C SER A 74 -11.52 -22.18 0.55
N ALA A 75 -11.16 -21.87 1.81
CA ALA A 75 -11.72 -20.72 2.52
C ALA A 75 -11.32 -19.40 1.85
N SER A 76 -10.08 -19.29 1.37
CA SER A 76 -9.56 -18.11 0.66
C SER A 76 -10.34 -17.83 -0.63
N ALA A 77 -10.63 -18.86 -1.44
CA ALA A 77 -11.42 -18.72 -2.65
C ALA A 77 -12.84 -18.20 -2.35
N ARG A 78 -13.49 -18.73 -1.31
CA ARG A 78 -14.81 -18.26 -0.90
C ARG A 78 -14.79 -16.82 -0.39
N VAL A 79 -13.77 -16.44 0.37
CA VAL A 79 -13.58 -15.04 0.81
C VAL A 79 -13.44 -14.12 -0.40
N ALA A 80 -12.61 -14.48 -1.37
CA ALA A 80 -12.41 -13.69 -2.58
C ALA A 80 -13.73 -13.50 -3.36
N LEU A 81 -14.42 -14.59 -3.68
CA LEU A 81 -15.68 -14.54 -4.44
C LEU A 81 -16.77 -13.76 -3.73
N THR A 82 -16.91 -13.94 -2.39
CA THR A 82 -17.87 -13.18 -1.59
C THR A 82 -17.54 -11.68 -1.58
N ALA A 83 -16.24 -11.33 -1.53
CA ALA A 83 -15.79 -9.93 -1.59
C ALA A 83 -16.10 -9.27 -2.94
N GLU A 84 -16.11 -10.06 -4.00
CA GLU A 84 -16.51 -9.64 -5.34
C GLU A 84 -18.04 -9.51 -5.52
N GLY A 85 -18.80 -9.99 -4.54
CA GLY A 85 -20.27 -10.10 -4.65
C GLY A 85 -20.73 -11.28 -5.51
N THR A 86 -19.85 -12.23 -5.77
CA THR A 86 -20.12 -13.41 -6.58
C THR A 86 -20.49 -14.60 -5.71
N ASN A 87 -21.57 -15.31 -6.06
CA ASN A 87 -21.90 -16.58 -5.41
C ASN A 87 -20.83 -17.63 -5.76
N PRO A 88 -20.15 -18.25 -4.76
CA PRO A 88 -19.12 -19.22 -5.04
C PRO A 88 -19.60 -20.43 -5.87
N GLU A 89 -20.80 -20.95 -5.61
CA GLU A 89 -21.29 -22.12 -6.32
C GLU A 89 -21.62 -21.81 -7.80
N ASP A 90 -22.14 -20.62 -8.09
CA ASP A 90 -22.35 -20.14 -9.46
C ASP A 90 -21.03 -19.97 -10.21
N PHE A 91 -20.04 -19.41 -9.56
CA PHE A 91 -18.70 -19.27 -10.11
C PHE A 91 -18.09 -20.65 -10.45
N PHE A 92 -18.13 -21.59 -9.50
CA PHE A 92 -17.61 -22.94 -9.70
C PHE A 92 -18.37 -23.69 -10.80
N GLY A 93 -19.68 -23.50 -10.90
CA GLY A 93 -20.51 -24.05 -11.98
C GLY A 93 -20.08 -23.55 -13.36
N ARG A 94 -19.91 -22.23 -13.51
CA ARG A 94 -19.41 -21.61 -14.74
C ARG A 94 -17.99 -22.07 -15.10
N LEU A 95 -17.11 -22.16 -14.09
CA LEU A 95 -15.74 -22.62 -14.27
C LEU A 95 -15.68 -24.07 -14.78
N VAL A 96 -16.52 -24.96 -14.24
CA VAL A 96 -16.64 -26.36 -14.73
C VAL A 96 -17.14 -26.38 -16.17
N THR A 97 -18.16 -25.60 -16.50
CA THR A 97 -18.67 -25.49 -17.85
C THR A 97 -17.58 -25.01 -18.83
N ALA A 98 -16.81 -24.00 -18.43
CA ALA A 98 -15.69 -23.49 -19.22
C ALA A 98 -14.56 -24.52 -19.41
N ALA A 99 -14.32 -25.35 -18.42
CA ALA A 99 -13.28 -26.39 -18.45
C ALA A 99 -13.67 -27.60 -19.33
N THR A 100 -14.96 -27.88 -19.50
CA THR A 100 -15.46 -29.06 -20.21
C THR A 100 -16.08 -28.77 -21.58
N GLY A 101 -16.29 -27.49 -21.89
CA GLY A 101 -16.96 -27.05 -23.10
C GLY A 101 -16.31 -25.79 -23.70
N THR A 102 -17.17 -24.91 -24.21
CA THR A 102 -16.71 -23.61 -24.71
C THR A 102 -16.69 -22.60 -23.56
N PRO A 103 -15.52 -22.03 -23.21
CA PRO A 103 -15.45 -21.03 -22.16
C PRO A 103 -16.19 -19.76 -22.58
N ASP A 104 -16.85 -19.11 -21.62
CA ASP A 104 -17.36 -17.75 -21.81
C ASP A 104 -16.22 -16.73 -21.98
N GLY A 105 -16.57 -15.48 -22.35
CA GLY A 105 -15.57 -14.47 -22.69
C GLY A 105 -14.52 -14.23 -21.60
N LEU A 106 -14.89 -14.32 -20.30
CA LEU A 106 -13.97 -14.15 -19.19
C LEU A 106 -13.00 -15.33 -19.08
N PHE A 107 -13.51 -16.54 -19.04
CA PHE A 107 -12.67 -17.74 -18.91
C PHE A 107 -11.87 -18.04 -20.18
N ALA A 108 -12.36 -17.63 -21.35
CA ALA A 108 -11.60 -17.68 -22.58
C ALA A 108 -10.35 -16.78 -22.50
N THR A 109 -10.49 -15.57 -21.94
CA THR A 109 -9.36 -14.68 -21.67
C THR A 109 -8.37 -15.32 -20.69
N TYR A 110 -8.86 -15.94 -19.60
CA TYR A 110 -8.00 -16.63 -18.65
C TYR A 110 -7.24 -17.81 -19.26
N GLN A 111 -7.89 -18.56 -20.15
CA GLN A 111 -7.21 -19.63 -20.90
C GLN A 111 -6.11 -19.08 -21.79
N ALA A 112 -6.38 -18.01 -22.54
CA ALA A 112 -5.40 -17.39 -23.43
C ALA A 112 -4.19 -16.86 -22.66
N ASP A 113 -4.40 -16.25 -21.49
CA ASP A 113 -3.37 -15.62 -20.67
C ASP A 113 -2.75 -16.57 -19.62
N THR A 114 -3.14 -17.86 -19.62
CA THR A 114 -2.63 -18.88 -18.67
C THR A 114 -1.10 -18.87 -18.53
N PRO A 115 -0.29 -18.78 -19.60
CA PRO A 115 1.16 -18.73 -19.46
C PRO A 115 1.65 -17.53 -18.63
N ALA A 116 1.06 -16.35 -18.84
CA ALA A 116 1.40 -15.14 -18.09
C ALA A 116 1.04 -15.26 -16.62
N PHE A 117 -0.19 -15.72 -16.30
CA PHE A 117 -0.61 -15.95 -14.92
C PHE A 117 0.27 -16.98 -14.21
N ARG A 118 0.58 -18.10 -14.84
CA ARG A 118 1.50 -19.12 -14.29
C ARG A 118 2.88 -18.56 -14.04
N ALA A 119 3.41 -17.71 -14.91
CA ALA A 119 4.71 -17.08 -14.71
C ALA A 119 4.73 -16.19 -13.47
N VAL A 120 3.67 -15.39 -13.23
CA VAL A 120 3.53 -14.57 -12.01
C VAL A 120 3.41 -15.43 -10.77
N LEU A 121 2.55 -16.48 -10.80
CA LEU A 121 2.38 -17.38 -9.65
C LEU A 121 3.68 -18.12 -9.31
N ASN A 122 4.44 -18.56 -10.30
CA ASN A 122 5.74 -19.21 -10.09
C ASN A 122 6.77 -18.25 -9.48
N ALA A 123 6.81 -16.99 -9.96
CA ALA A 123 7.66 -15.96 -9.37
C ALA A 123 7.26 -15.66 -7.93
N THR A 124 5.96 -15.59 -7.67
CA THR A 124 5.40 -15.37 -6.34
C THR A 124 5.81 -16.47 -5.37
N GLU A 125 5.61 -17.74 -5.73
CA GLU A 125 5.91 -18.88 -4.85
C GLU A 125 7.38 -19.03 -4.54
N ARG A 126 8.25 -18.80 -5.52
CA ARG A 126 9.69 -18.86 -5.31
C ARG A 126 10.16 -17.88 -4.25
N ASP A 127 9.64 -16.67 -4.26
CA ASP A 127 10.09 -15.58 -3.39
C ASP A 127 9.19 -15.38 -2.16
N ALA A 128 8.04 -16.08 -2.08
CA ALA A 128 7.01 -15.90 -1.06
C ALA A 128 7.50 -15.99 0.39
N PRO A 129 8.27 -16.98 0.82
CA PRO A 129 8.65 -17.12 2.25
C PRO A 129 9.46 -15.93 2.74
N ARG A 130 10.43 -15.51 1.92
CA ARG A 130 11.27 -14.33 2.23
C ARG A 130 10.47 -13.04 2.19
N ALA A 131 9.65 -12.87 1.16
CA ALA A 131 8.85 -11.67 0.97
C ALA A 131 7.79 -11.51 2.06
N ALA A 132 7.12 -12.59 2.47
CA ALA A 132 6.15 -12.60 3.56
C ALA A 132 6.79 -12.15 4.89
N SER A 133 7.95 -12.72 5.23
CA SER A 133 8.70 -12.34 6.44
C SER A 133 9.10 -10.87 6.43
N LEU A 134 9.65 -10.37 5.31
CA LEU A 134 10.05 -8.97 5.18
C LEU A 134 8.85 -8.02 5.25
N LEU A 135 7.74 -8.37 4.60
CA LEU A 135 6.52 -7.56 4.62
C LEU A 135 5.95 -7.45 6.04
N GLY A 136 5.85 -8.58 6.75
CA GLY A 136 5.37 -8.60 8.14
C GLY A 136 6.24 -7.75 9.06
N ALA A 137 7.56 -7.92 8.98
CA ALA A 137 8.52 -7.14 9.76
C ALA A 137 8.43 -5.64 9.45
N ARG A 138 8.32 -5.25 8.17
CA ARG A 138 8.21 -3.86 7.76
C ARG A 138 6.90 -3.22 8.24
N VAL A 139 5.77 -3.92 8.10
CA VAL A 139 4.47 -3.43 8.63
C VAL A 139 4.58 -3.23 10.14
N ALA A 140 5.08 -4.23 10.86
CA ALA A 140 5.24 -4.17 12.31
C ALA A 140 6.15 -3.01 12.77
N SER A 141 7.27 -2.78 12.08
CA SER A 141 8.25 -1.75 12.44
C SER A 141 7.75 -0.31 12.30
N LEU A 142 6.65 -0.10 11.56
CA LEU A 142 6.04 1.21 11.32
C LEU A 142 4.77 1.45 12.14
N LEU A 143 4.34 0.50 12.98
CA LEU A 143 3.18 0.66 13.87
C LEU A 143 3.62 1.17 15.25
N PRO A 144 2.80 2.02 15.92
CA PRO A 144 3.01 2.40 17.31
C PRO A 144 3.09 1.17 18.23
N GLY A 145 3.98 1.19 19.22
CA GLY A 145 4.27 0.02 20.05
C GLY A 145 3.13 -0.41 20.99
N ASP A 146 2.20 0.46 21.29
CA ASP A 146 1.05 0.20 22.19
C ASP A 146 -0.24 0.69 21.52
N PRO A 147 -1.29 -0.15 21.42
CA PRO A 147 -1.34 -1.55 21.88
C PRO A 147 -0.53 -2.52 21.00
N ALA A 148 -0.10 -3.63 21.59
CA ALA A 148 0.47 -4.73 20.82
C ALA A 148 -0.58 -5.32 19.86
N VAL A 149 -0.19 -5.56 18.62
CA VAL A 149 -1.06 -6.06 17.56
C VAL A 149 -0.66 -7.47 17.17
N THR A 150 -1.63 -8.40 17.17
CA THR A 150 -1.48 -9.71 16.57
C THR A 150 -2.43 -9.79 15.37
N ALA A 151 -1.89 -10.05 14.18
CA ALA A 151 -2.67 -10.16 12.96
C ALA A 151 -2.07 -11.17 12.00
N ARG A 152 -2.94 -11.85 11.25
CA ARG A 152 -2.58 -12.67 10.11
C ARG A 152 -3.04 -11.96 8.83
N LEU A 153 -2.10 -11.68 7.95
CA LEU A 153 -2.30 -11.04 6.67
C LEU A 153 -2.19 -12.11 5.58
N VAL A 154 -3.15 -12.17 4.67
CA VAL A 154 -3.15 -13.13 3.56
C VAL A 154 -3.15 -12.35 2.25
N VAL A 155 -2.06 -12.43 1.51
CA VAL A 155 -1.97 -11.91 0.14
C VAL A 155 -2.48 -12.99 -0.80
N LEU A 156 -3.58 -12.72 -1.47
CA LEU A 156 -4.33 -13.69 -2.27
C LEU A 156 -4.42 -13.23 -3.73
N PRO A 157 -3.46 -13.56 -4.60
CA PRO A 157 -3.65 -13.42 -6.04
C PRO A 157 -4.80 -14.32 -6.50
N PHE A 158 -5.76 -13.76 -7.22
CA PHE A 158 -6.99 -14.46 -7.58
C PHE A 158 -7.42 -14.19 -9.03
N LEU A 159 -8.15 -15.14 -9.59
CA LEU A 159 -8.80 -15.07 -10.90
C LEU A 159 -10.31 -15.08 -10.67
N GLY A 160 -10.88 -13.90 -10.46
CA GLY A 160 -12.28 -13.74 -10.06
C GLY A 160 -13.29 -13.75 -11.20
N ALA A 161 -14.50 -13.26 -10.94
CA ALA A 161 -15.57 -13.15 -11.91
C ALA A 161 -15.54 -11.82 -12.71
N GLY A 162 -14.52 -10.99 -12.51
CA GLY A 162 -14.32 -9.71 -13.22
C GLY A 162 -14.90 -8.49 -12.51
N GLY A 163 -15.42 -8.66 -11.29
CA GLY A 163 -16.01 -7.58 -10.47
C GLY A 163 -15.02 -6.84 -9.55
N PHE A 164 -13.81 -7.35 -9.38
CA PHE A 164 -12.83 -6.75 -8.49
C PHE A 164 -12.32 -5.38 -8.96
N ARG A 165 -11.95 -4.55 -7.99
CA ARG A 165 -10.90 -3.55 -8.17
C ARG A 165 -9.55 -4.28 -8.23
N GLU A 166 -8.48 -3.58 -8.60
CA GLU A 166 -7.13 -4.18 -8.67
C GLU A 166 -6.76 -4.91 -7.37
N MET A 167 -7.14 -4.35 -6.23
CA MET A 167 -7.05 -5.00 -4.91
C MET A 167 -8.29 -4.70 -4.07
N THR A 168 -8.72 -5.69 -3.31
CA THR A 168 -9.81 -5.58 -2.33
C THR A 168 -9.37 -6.13 -0.98
N THR A 169 -9.55 -5.34 0.07
CA THR A 169 -9.23 -5.74 1.45
C THR A 169 -10.46 -6.30 2.14
N VAL A 170 -10.36 -7.53 2.65
CA VAL A 170 -11.43 -8.23 3.38
C VAL A 170 -10.95 -8.58 4.77
N ARG A 171 -11.75 -8.28 5.78
CA ARG A 171 -11.50 -8.71 7.17
C ARG A 171 -12.41 -9.87 7.52
N LYS A 172 -11.82 -10.93 8.04
CA LYS A 172 -12.57 -12.08 8.56
C LYS A 172 -11.92 -12.51 9.86
N GLU A 173 -12.61 -12.35 10.96
CA GLU A 173 -12.10 -12.68 12.29
C GLU A 173 -10.74 -12.01 12.58
N ASN A 174 -9.68 -12.80 12.75
CA ASN A 174 -8.31 -12.32 12.99
C ASN A 174 -7.44 -12.26 11.72
N GLU A 175 -8.04 -12.48 10.57
CA GLU A 175 -7.35 -12.48 9.27
C GLU A 175 -7.75 -11.29 8.43
N ILE A 176 -6.78 -10.75 7.70
CA ILE A 176 -6.97 -9.68 6.73
C ILE A 176 -6.49 -10.19 5.38
N PHE A 177 -7.41 -10.34 4.45
CA PHE A 177 -7.14 -10.79 3.10
C PHE A 177 -6.96 -9.57 2.18
N PHE A 178 -5.91 -9.59 1.40
CA PHE A 178 -5.65 -8.69 0.29
C PHE A 178 -5.85 -9.48 -0.99
N VAL A 179 -7.08 -9.45 -1.50
CA VAL A 179 -7.46 -10.13 -2.73
C VAL A 179 -7.02 -9.28 -3.92
N ILE A 180 -6.13 -9.82 -4.73
CA ILE A 180 -5.52 -9.12 -5.86
C ILE A 180 -6.01 -9.74 -7.15
N ASP A 181 -6.64 -8.94 -8.00
CA ASP A 181 -7.13 -9.35 -9.31
C ASP A 181 -5.95 -9.48 -10.28
N LEU A 182 -5.51 -10.72 -10.54
CA LEU A 182 -4.41 -11.00 -11.45
C LEU A 182 -4.65 -10.49 -12.88
N PRO A 183 -5.84 -10.65 -13.47
CA PRO A 183 -6.15 -10.10 -14.78
C PRO A 183 -5.93 -8.58 -14.85
N ARG A 184 -6.40 -7.83 -13.87
CA ARG A 184 -6.22 -6.37 -13.82
C ARG A 184 -4.79 -5.98 -13.58
N LEU A 185 -4.13 -6.65 -12.65
CA LEU A 185 -2.71 -6.42 -12.36
C LEU A 185 -1.86 -6.50 -13.62
N LEU A 186 -2.15 -7.45 -14.52
CA LEU A 186 -1.44 -7.63 -15.78
C LEU A 186 -2.00 -6.78 -16.92
N GLY A 187 -3.32 -6.57 -16.95
CA GLY A 187 -4.02 -5.85 -18.02
C GLY A 187 -3.78 -4.34 -18.00
N ASP A 188 -3.80 -3.71 -16.82
CA ASP A 188 -3.51 -2.28 -16.65
C ASP A 188 -2.08 -1.93 -17.07
N ALA A 189 -1.20 -2.93 -17.05
CA ALA A 189 0.16 -2.84 -17.54
C ALA A 189 0.29 -3.08 -19.06
N GLY A 190 -0.82 -3.28 -19.78
CA GLY A 190 -0.80 -3.65 -21.20
C GLY A 190 -0.12 -5.00 -21.43
N GLY A 191 -0.23 -5.93 -20.49
CA GLY A 191 0.39 -7.26 -20.55
C GLY A 191 1.92 -7.23 -20.50
N ARG A 192 2.53 -6.12 -20.07
CA ARG A 192 3.98 -5.87 -20.15
C ARG A 192 4.73 -6.00 -18.83
N LEU A 193 4.05 -6.16 -17.70
CA LEU A 193 4.74 -6.36 -16.43
C LEU A 193 5.47 -7.70 -16.44
N GLN A 194 6.75 -7.65 -16.11
CA GLN A 194 7.50 -8.88 -15.85
C GLN A 194 6.92 -9.58 -14.61
N PRO A 195 6.95 -10.93 -14.55
CA PRO A 195 6.35 -11.68 -13.44
C PRO A 195 6.82 -11.23 -12.06
N ARG A 196 8.10 -10.89 -11.93
CA ARG A 196 8.69 -10.38 -10.70
C ARG A 196 8.18 -8.98 -10.34
N GLU A 197 7.99 -8.11 -11.33
CA GLU A 197 7.46 -6.76 -11.12
C GLU A 197 6.00 -6.81 -10.66
N ALA A 198 5.19 -7.69 -11.27
CA ALA A 198 3.83 -7.94 -10.83
C ALA A 198 3.79 -8.41 -9.37
N PHE A 199 4.66 -9.36 -9.00
CA PHE A 199 4.79 -9.83 -7.62
C PHE A 199 5.19 -8.70 -6.65
N LEU A 200 6.17 -7.88 -6.99
CA LEU A 200 6.58 -6.74 -6.17
C LEU A 200 5.48 -5.69 -6.04
N LYS A 201 4.71 -5.44 -7.11
CA LYS A 201 3.55 -4.55 -7.07
C LYS A 201 2.49 -5.07 -6.09
N MET A 202 2.13 -6.36 -6.17
CA MET A 202 1.21 -6.99 -5.21
C MET A 202 1.65 -6.77 -3.76
N LEU A 203 2.92 -7.02 -3.45
CA LEU A 203 3.44 -6.87 -2.09
C LEU A 203 3.41 -5.42 -1.59
N ARG A 204 3.72 -4.46 -2.46
CA ARG A 204 3.69 -3.04 -2.10
C ARG A 204 2.28 -2.58 -1.77
N GLU A 205 1.31 -2.95 -2.59
CA GLU A 205 -0.09 -2.61 -2.38
C GLU A 205 -0.63 -3.29 -1.11
N ALA A 206 -0.37 -4.59 -0.95
CA ALA A 206 -0.76 -5.31 0.25
C ALA A 206 -0.11 -4.71 1.52
N GLY A 207 1.15 -4.31 1.47
CA GLY A 207 1.84 -3.66 2.59
C GLY A 207 1.25 -2.30 2.95
N SER A 208 0.96 -1.49 1.94
CA SER A 208 0.31 -0.19 2.09
C SER A 208 -1.05 -0.32 2.78
N ASP A 209 -1.90 -1.23 2.30
CA ASP A 209 -3.22 -1.44 2.85
C ASP A 209 -3.21 -2.18 4.19
N ALA A 210 -2.25 -3.09 4.40
CA ALA A 210 -2.05 -3.75 5.69
C ALA A 210 -1.77 -2.71 6.77
N TRP A 211 -0.83 -1.81 6.52
CA TRP A 211 -0.51 -0.75 7.47
C TRP A 211 -1.72 0.13 7.75
N ARG A 212 -2.41 0.65 6.70
CA ARG A 212 -3.63 1.47 6.86
C ARG A 212 -4.69 0.77 7.68
N THR A 213 -4.93 -0.50 7.37
CA THR A 213 -5.94 -1.32 8.03
C THR A 213 -5.64 -1.51 9.50
N LEU A 214 -4.42 -1.90 9.85
CA LEU A 214 -4.00 -2.10 11.23
C LEU A 214 -3.96 -0.77 11.98
N PHE A 215 -3.37 0.28 11.39
CA PHE A 215 -3.31 1.59 12.00
C PHE A 215 -4.70 2.16 12.29
N SER A 216 -5.62 2.11 11.33
CA SER A 216 -6.98 2.60 11.53
C SER A 216 -7.76 1.82 12.59
N THR A 217 -7.48 0.52 12.70
CA THR A 217 -8.18 -0.36 13.66
C THR A 217 -7.72 -0.12 15.09
N TYR A 218 -6.43 -0.03 15.31
CA TYR A 218 -5.84 -0.08 16.65
C TYR A 218 -5.34 1.28 17.17
N PHE A 219 -4.94 2.20 16.30
CA PHE A 219 -4.25 3.42 16.71
C PHE A 219 -4.99 4.71 16.37
N ARG A 220 -5.74 4.75 15.27
CA ARG A 220 -6.44 5.96 14.79
C ARG A 220 -7.47 6.53 15.78
N LYS A 221 -7.97 5.69 16.69
CA LYS A 221 -8.94 6.07 17.72
C LYS A 221 -8.30 6.54 19.03
N ALA A 222 -6.98 6.54 19.13
CA ALA A 222 -6.28 7.04 20.31
C ALA A 222 -6.55 8.54 20.52
N PRO A 223 -6.61 9.04 21.76
CA PRO A 223 -6.92 10.46 22.06
C PRO A 223 -5.96 11.45 21.41
N ALA A 224 -4.73 11.02 21.10
CA ALA A 224 -3.73 11.84 20.42
C ALA A 224 -4.07 12.13 18.93
N TRP A 225 -5.07 11.43 18.37
CA TRP A 225 -5.48 11.60 16.98
C TRP A 225 -6.79 12.38 16.91
N PRO A 226 -6.86 13.48 16.13
CA PRO A 226 -8.05 14.28 16.02
C PRO A 226 -9.19 13.48 15.36
N PRO A 227 -10.45 13.76 15.72
CA PRO A 227 -11.60 13.18 15.05
C PRO A 227 -11.63 13.62 13.57
N GLU A 228 -12.08 12.75 12.68
CA GLU A 228 -12.09 13.00 11.23
C GLU A 228 -13.10 14.07 10.80
N ARG A 229 -13.99 14.51 11.70
CA ARG A 229 -15.15 15.32 11.37
C ARG A 229 -14.89 16.84 11.40
N GLU A 230 -13.85 17.28 12.07
CA GLU A 230 -13.54 18.72 12.16
C GLU A 230 -12.63 19.15 11.00
N PRO A 231 -13.08 20.12 10.19
CA PRO A 231 -12.29 20.62 9.07
C PRO A 231 -11.27 21.65 9.56
N ASP A 232 -10.25 21.20 10.30
CA ASP A 232 -9.22 22.05 10.87
C ASP A 232 -7.80 21.65 10.44
N PHE A 233 -6.83 22.39 10.94
CA PHE A 233 -5.41 22.11 10.69
C PHE A 233 -4.97 20.74 11.23
N ASP A 234 -5.51 20.31 12.38
CA ASP A 234 -5.17 19.01 12.97
C ASP A 234 -5.68 17.86 12.11
N ALA A 235 -6.83 18.03 11.45
CA ALA A 235 -7.35 17.06 10.49
C ALA A 235 -6.45 16.94 9.22
N LEU A 236 -5.92 18.04 8.70
CA LEU A 236 -4.96 18.02 7.59
C LEU A 236 -3.65 17.33 7.99
N LEU A 237 -3.13 17.64 9.18
CA LEU A 237 -1.96 16.97 9.75
C LEU A 237 -2.19 15.46 9.89
N ALA A 238 -3.33 15.09 10.46
CA ALA A 238 -3.68 13.69 10.67
C ALA A 238 -3.78 12.92 9.35
N LEU A 239 -4.39 13.56 8.32
CA LEU A 239 -4.45 13.00 6.98
C LEU A 239 -3.04 12.79 6.41
N SER A 240 -2.16 13.78 6.51
CA SER A 240 -0.79 13.70 5.99
C SER A 240 0.00 12.58 6.69
N VAL A 241 0.00 12.57 8.01
CA VAL A 241 0.78 11.61 8.80
C VAL A 241 0.25 10.19 8.62
N ALA A 242 -1.07 10.00 8.52
CA ALA A 242 -1.67 8.69 8.28
C ALA A 242 -1.40 8.13 6.87
N GLU A 243 -1.21 8.99 5.87
CA GLU A 243 -0.90 8.57 4.50
C GLU A 243 0.60 8.38 4.24
N GLY A 244 1.46 8.88 5.13
CA GLY A 244 2.91 8.79 4.97
C GLY A 244 3.45 7.36 4.94
N PRO A 245 3.30 6.56 6.00
CA PRO A 245 3.83 5.20 6.05
C PRO A 245 3.31 4.28 4.93
N PRO A 246 2.00 4.28 4.57
CA PRO A 246 1.51 3.53 3.42
C PRO A 246 2.24 3.85 2.12
N ALA A 247 2.52 5.12 1.88
CA ALA A 247 3.22 5.56 0.68
C ALA A 247 4.64 4.98 0.58
N LEU A 248 5.31 4.73 1.71
CA LEU A 248 6.64 4.13 1.73
C LEU A 248 6.68 2.67 1.26
N PHE A 249 5.54 1.97 1.23
CA PHE A 249 5.45 0.66 0.59
C PHE A 249 5.34 0.77 -0.93
N LEU A 250 4.66 1.82 -1.42
CA LEU A 250 4.39 2.01 -2.85
C LEU A 250 5.60 2.58 -3.58
N ILE A 251 6.42 3.39 -2.89
CA ILE A 251 7.57 4.06 -3.47
C ILE A 251 8.83 3.25 -3.12
N PRO A 252 9.65 2.88 -4.12
CA PRO A 252 10.93 2.23 -3.87
C PRO A 252 11.84 3.10 -3.00
N ASP A 253 12.55 2.48 -2.07
CA ASP A 253 13.43 3.14 -1.08
C ASP A 253 14.51 4.04 -1.71
N GLU A 254 14.85 3.81 -2.98
CA GLU A 254 15.87 4.54 -3.72
C GLU A 254 15.41 5.91 -4.27
N PHE A 255 14.07 6.16 -4.27
CA PHE A 255 13.51 7.36 -4.90
C PHE A 255 13.38 8.58 -3.98
N PHE A 256 13.36 8.40 -2.66
CA PHE A 256 13.43 9.49 -1.70
C PHE A 256 14.83 9.52 -1.08
N PRO A 257 15.58 10.54 -1.18
CA PRO A 257 15.49 11.93 -1.67
C PRO A 257 16.42 12.25 -2.84
N LEU A 258 16.85 11.27 -3.63
CA LEU A 258 18.00 11.41 -4.55
C LEU A 258 17.59 11.62 -6.02
N ASP A 259 16.33 11.34 -6.37
CA ASP A 259 15.88 11.50 -7.75
C ASP A 259 15.34 12.92 -8.00
N PRO A 260 15.96 13.69 -8.91
CA PRO A 260 15.49 15.02 -9.30
C PRO A 260 14.03 15.07 -9.74
N PHE A 261 13.49 13.98 -10.29
CA PHE A 261 12.08 13.90 -10.71
C PHE A 261 11.09 14.01 -9.55
N PHE A 262 11.50 13.66 -8.33
CA PHE A 262 10.64 13.77 -7.14
C PHE A 262 10.77 15.11 -6.41
N ILE A 263 11.85 15.86 -6.64
CA ILE A 263 12.08 17.12 -5.95
C ILE A 263 10.94 18.11 -6.26
N GLU A 264 10.60 18.29 -7.53
CA GLU A 264 9.58 19.24 -7.94
C GLU A 264 8.17 18.84 -7.47
N PRO A 265 7.68 17.61 -7.65
CA PRO A 265 6.40 17.16 -7.08
C PRO A 265 6.32 17.33 -5.57
N VAL A 266 7.39 17.02 -4.83
CA VAL A 266 7.43 17.18 -3.38
C VAL A 266 7.39 18.65 -2.99
N GLN A 267 8.14 19.52 -3.66
CA GLN A 267 8.11 20.97 -3.41
C GLN A 267 6.72 21.55 -3.67
N ARG A 268 6.09 21.20 -4.79
CA ARG A 268 4.72 21.64 -5.11
C ARG A 268 3.71 21.16 -4.06
N ALA A 269 3.85 19.93 -3.61
CA ALA A 269 3.00 19.37 -2.57
C ALA A 269 3.14 20.15 -1.25
N PHE A 270 4.37 20.50 -0.83
CA PHE A 270 4.61 21.32 0.36
C PHE A 270 4.05 22.75 0.20
N VAL A 271 4.21 23.38 -0.96
CA VAL A 271 3.60 24.70 -1.21
C VAL A 271 2.10 24.65 -1.02
N ARG A 272 1.42 23.69 -1.68
CA ARG A 272 -0.03 23.53 -1.59
C ARG A 272 -0.46 23.16 -0.16
N TRP A 273 0.28 22.30 0.50
CA TRP A 273 0.01 21.88 1.88
C TRP A 273 0.12 23.06 2.84
N ASN A 274 1.20 23.87 2.75
CA ASN A 274 1.38 25.06 3.57
C ASN A 274 0.25 26.09 3.34
N GLN A 275 -0.15 26.34 2.10
CA GLN A 275 -1.28 27.22 1.77
C GLN A 275 -2.59 26.71 2.39
N SER A 276 -2.85 25.39 2.31
CA SER A 276 -4.02 24.77 2.92
C SER A 276 -3.98 24.86 4.44
N ALA A 277 -2.81 24.61 5.03
CA ALA A 277 -2.61 24.69 6.47
C ALA A 277 -2.78 26.11 7.00
N ASP A 278 -2.22 27.12 6.34
CA ASP A 278 -2.35 28.54 6.71
C ASP A 278 -3.83 28.98 6.68
N ARG A 279 -4.60 28.54 5.65
CA ARG A 279 -6.05 28.81 5.57
C ARG A 279 -6.85 28.11 6.66
N LEU A 280 -6.49 26.87 7.03
CA LEU A 280 -7.15 26.15 8.12
C LEU A 280 -6.80 26.69 9.50
N LEU A 281 -5.67 27.40 9.64
CA LEU A 281 -5.28 28.10 10.86
C LEU A 281 -5.95 29.45 11.03
N ASP A 282 -6.44 30.07 9.94
CA ASP A 282 -7.28 31.28 9.99
C ASP A 282 -8.74 30.88 10.25
N PRO A 283 -9.36 31.28 11.38
CA PRO A 283 -10.73 30.90 11.69
C PRO A 283 -11.73 31.27 10.60
N LYS A 284 -11.57 32.43 9.95
CA LYS A 284 -12.52 32.90 8.90
C LYS A 284 -12.42 32.04 7.65
N GLU A 285 -11.21 31.77 7.18
CA GLU A 285 -10.98 30.93 6.01
C GLU A 285 -11.38 29.48 6.27
N ARG A 286 -11.10 28.96 7.47
CA ARG A 286 -11.49 27.61 7.89
C ARG A 286 -13.02 27.43 7.83
N ASP A 287 -13.78 28.38 8.39
CA ASP A 287 -15.23 28.31 8.43
C ASP A 287 -15.85 28.37 7.03
N LEU A 288 -15.21 29.13 6.10
CA LEU A 288 -15.67 29.26 4.72
C LEU A 288 -15.29 28.08 3.82
N SER A 289 -14.09 27.55 3.96
CA SER A 289 -13.52 26.62 2.97
C SER A 289 -12.86 25.38 3.55
N GLY A 290 -12.84 25.19 4.88
CA GLY A 290 -12.12 24.11 5.51
C GLY A 290 -12.56 22.70 5.04
N ARG A 291 -13.86 22.48 4.88
CA ARG A 291 -14.39 21.22 4.36
C ARG A 291 -13.92 20.96 2.93
N GLN A 292 -14.00 21.96 2.06
CA GLN A 292 -13.55 21.83 0.68
C GLN A 292 -12.05 21.52 0.59
N ILE A 293 -11.22 22.18 1.41
CA ILE A 293 -9.76 21.92 1.48
C ILE A 293 -9.50 20.45 1.80
N LEU A 294 -10.18 19.89 2.82
CA LEU A 294 -9.97 18.48 3.19
C LEU A 294 -10.53 17.49 2.17
N GLU A 295 -11.63 17.82 1.49
CA GLU A 295 -12.15 17.01 0.40
C GLU A 295 -11.20 16.98 -0.79
N GLU A 296 -10.65 18.13 -1.20
CA GLU A 296 -9.65 18.21 -2.25
C GLU A 296 -8.37 17.48 -1.88
N ALA A 297 -7.95 17.55 -0.62
CA ALA A 297 -6.78 16.87 -0.09
C ALA A 297 -6.86 15.33 -0.18
N ARG A 298 -8.08 14.78 -0.22
CA ARG A 298 -8.34 13.33 -0.30
C ARG A 298 -8.54 12.81 -1.73
N ARG A 299 -8.71 13.69 -2.72
CA ARG A 299 -9.07 13.28 -4.10
C ARG A 299 -7.87 12.84 -4.91
N GLY A 300 -8.11 11.86 -5.77
CA GLY A 300 -7.17 11.39 -6.77
C GLY A 300 -6.24 10.28 -6.29
N ASP A 301 -5.27 9.96 -7.15
CA ASP A 301 -4.20 9.01 -6.85
C ASP A 301 -3.17 9.60 -5.87
N PHE A 302 -2.13 8.82 -5.56
CA PHE A 302 -1.08 9.26 -4.65
C PHE A 302 -0.46 10.61 -5.05
N TRP A 303 -0.20 10.81 -6.35
CA TRP A 303 0.47 12.01 -6.86
C TRP A 303 -0.42 13.25 -6.89
N ALA A 304 -1.74 13.08 -6.89
CA ALA A 304 -2.71 14.16 -6.78
C ALA A 304 -2.94 14.58 -5.32
N ARG A 305 -2.74 13.66 -4.37
CA ARG A 305 -2.96 13.88 -2.93
C ARG A 305 -1.74 14.49 -2.27
N TYR A 306 -1.63 15.82 -2.30
CA TYR A 306 -0.49 16.53 -1.68
C TYR A 306 -0.24 16.18 -0.20
N PRO A 307 -1.23 15.87 0.67
CA PRO A 307 -0.96 15.43 2.03
C PRO A 307 -0.25 14.07 2.09
N ALA A 308 -0.55 13.15 1.18
CA ALA A 308 0.11 11.86 1.12
C ALA A 308 1.60 12.01 0.74
N ILE A 309 1.91 12.89 -0.21
CA ILE A 309 3.29 13.19 -0.61
C ILE A 309 4.06 13.84 0.56
N VAL A 310 3.45 14.84 1.23
CA VAL A 310 4.05 15.51 2.38
C VAL A 310 4.28 14.52 3.52
N GLY A 311 3.30 13.68 3.83
CA GLY A 311 3.42 12.64 4.86
C GLY A 311 4.48 11.60 4.53
N ALA A 312 4.58 11.17 3.27
CA ALA A 312 5.63 10.27 2.80
C ALA A 312 7.03 10.88 3.00
N GLN A 313 7.20 12.14 2.61
CA GLN A 313 8.47 12.87 2.81
C GLN A 313 8.81 13.03 4.29
N MET A 314 7.82 13.35 5.13
CA MET A 314 8.04 13.43 6.58
C MET A 314 8.49 12.08 7.14
N ALA A 315 7.77 11.01 6.81
CA ALA A 315 8.07 9.67 7.29
C ALA A 315 9.45 9.17 6.81
N ASP A 316 9.75 9.30 5.52
CA ASP A 316 11.04 8.89 4.95
C ASP A 316 12.21 9.61 5.61
N LEU A 317 12.13 10.94 5.72
CA LEU A 317 13.18 11.75 6.32
C LEU A 317 13.41 11.37 7.78
N LEU A 318 12.35 11.25 8.56
CA LEU A 318 12.45 10.94 9.98
C LEU A 318 12.98 9.52 10.21
N LEU A 319 12.56 8.54 9.41
CA LEU A 319 13.08 7.18 9.47
C LEU A 319 14.59 7.15 9.17
N ARG A 320 15.05 7.89 8.16
CA ARG A 320 16.48 7.94 7.79
C ARG A 320 17.33 8.68 8.80
N GLN A 321 16.83 9.78 9.39
CA GLN A 321 17.63 10.64 10.27
C GLN A 321 17.51 10.28 11.76
N LYS A 322 16.33 9.83 12.19
CA LYS A 322 16.03 9.59 13.63
C LYS A 322 15.81 8.11 13.94
N GLY A 323 15.64 7.27 12.90
CA GLY A 323 15.36 5.85 13.03
C GLY A 323 13.87 5.54 13.33
N SER A 324 13.50 4.27 13.16
CA SER A 324 12.13 3.80 13.31
C SER A 324 11.58 4.04 14.72
N ALA A 325 12.37 3.80 15.75
CA ALA A 325 11.93 3.97 17.15
C ALA A 325 11.50 5.42 17.48
N ALA A 326 12.22 6.41 16.97
CA ALA A 326 11.88 7.83 17.19
C ALA A 326 10.62 8.22 16.41
N TYR A 327 10.53 7.76 15.15
CA TYR A 327 9.37 8.00 14.30
C TYR A 327 8.09 7.39 14.89
N VAL A 328 8.15 6.12 15.30
CA VAL A 328 7.01 5.39 15.87
C VAL A 328 6.54 6.00 17.20
N ARG A 329 7.48 6.45 18.06
CA ARG A 329 7.09 7.21 19.26
C ARG A 329 6.38 8.51 18.93
N ALA A 330 6.86 9.26 17.93
CA ALA A 330 6.18 10.48 17.50
C ALA A 330 4.79 10.17 16.91
N LEU A 331 4.67 9.08 16.14
CA LEU A 331 3.39 8.61 15.59
C LEU A 331 2.39 8.24 16.68
N ALA A 332 2.84 7.57 17.75
CA ALA A 332 2.03 7.26 18.94
C ALA A 332 1.55 8.52 19.67
N ALA A 333 2.41 9.54 19.77
CA ALA A 333 2.07 10.82 20.37
C ALA A 333 1.17 11.71 19.48
N GLY A 334 0.87 11.26 18.25
CA GLY A 334 -0.07 11.91 17.35
C GLY A 334 0.58 12.73 16.22
N PRO A 335 -0.26 13.22 15.29
CA PRO A 335 0.23 13.86 14.07
C PRO A 335 1.03 15.15 14.32
N ARG A 336 0.71 15.89 15.38
CA ARG A 336 1.49 17.09 15.77
C ARG A 336 2.92 16.74 16.17
N ALA A 337 3.12 15.66 16.92
CA ALA A 337 4.45 15.23 17.34
C ALA A 337 5.33 14.84 16.14
N VAL A 338 4.76 14.19 15.13
CA VAL A 338 5.47 13.90 13.88
C VAL A 338 5.85 15.18 13.14
N ALA A 339 4.92 16.14 13.03
CA ALA A 339 5.18 17.41 12.34
C ALA A 339 6.22 18.27 13.06
N VAL A 340 6.21 18.31 14.42
CA VAL A 340 7.22 18.99 15.23
C VAL A 340 8.60 18.36 15.00
N LEU A 341 8.69 17.03 15.09
CA LEU A 341 9.94 16.30 14.89
C LEU A 341 10.50 16.52 13.47
N TYR A 342 9.63 16.56 12.47
CA TYR A 342 10.00 16.89 11.09
C TYR A 342 10.53 18.32 10.98
N ALA A 343 9.78 19.32 11.46
CA ALA A 343 10.16 20.72 11.38
C ALA A 343 11.50 21.02 12.08
N GLU A 344 11.79 20.33 13.19
CA GLU A 344 13.09 20.39 13.87
C GLU A 344 14.20 19.74 13.01
N SER A 345 13.90 18.64 12.33
CA SER A 345 14.87 17.88 11.52
C SER A 345 15.28 18.57 10.22
N VAL A 346 14.42 19.43 9.66
CA VAL A 346 14.72 20.18 8.42
C VAL A 346 15.27 21.60 8.67
N LYS A 347 15.28 22.06 9.93
CA LYS A 347 15.76 23.40 10.27
C LYS A 347 17.20 23.62 9.78
N GLY A 348 17.40 24.70 9.02
CA GLY A 348 18.71 25.05 8.46
C GLY A 348 19.13 24.19 7.26
N THR A 349 18.28 23.33 6.76
CA THR A 349 18.53 22.53 5.53
C THR A 349 17.85 23.16 4.33
N ARG A 350 18.18 22.68 3.10
CA ARG A 350 17.48 23.06 1.86
C ARG A 350 16.23 22.22 1.57
N ARG A 351 15.79 21.40 2.52
CA ARG A 351 14.64 20.51 2.35
C ARG A 351 13.33 21.31 2.47
N PRO A 352 12.24 20.84 1.83
CA PRO A 352 10.92 21.45 2.01
C PRO A 352 10.56 21.54 3.50
N ASP A 353 10.03 22.67 3.93
CA ASP A 353 9.72 22.94 5.33
C ASP A 353 8.27 23.42 5.48
N VAL A 354 7.76 23.33 6.69
CA VAL A 354 6.45 23.91 7.04
C VAL A 354 6.53 25.44 7.09
N SER A 355 5.41 26.12 6.79
CA SER A 355 5.36 27.58 6.84
C SER A 355 5.65 28.13 8.24
N LYS A 356 6.01 29.42 8.32
CA LYS A 356 6.24 30.10 9.62
C LYS A 356 4.97 30.07 10.48
N THR A 357 3.80 30.23 9.88
CA THR A 357 2.50 30.17 10.58
C THR A 357 2.26 28.79 11.17
N VAL A 358 2.49 27.72 10.37
CA VAL A 358 2.37 26.35 10.82
C VAL A 358 3.36 26.06 11.95
N ARG A 359 4.62 26.49 11.81
CA ARG A 359 5.64 26.29 12.85
C ARG A 359 5.21 26.93 14.18
N LYS A 360 4.72 28.18 14.14
CA LYS A 360 4.19 28.86 15.34
C LYS A 360 3.00 28.12 15.95
N ALA A 361 2.10 27.59 15.13
CA ALA A 361 0.94 26.82 15.60
C ALA A 361 1.34 25.46 16.22
N LEU A 362 2.40 24.83 15.73
CA LEU A 362 2.97 23.62 16.32
C LEU A 362 3.62 23.90 17.67
N GLU A 363 4.34 25.03 17.81
CA GLU A 363 5.01 25.45 19.06
C GLU A 363 4.01 25.87 20.15
N ALA A 364 2.90 26.54 19.78
CA ALA A 364 1.89 27.05 20.71
C ALA A 364 1.14 25.95 21.47
N LYS A 365 1.08 24.74 20.95
CA LYS A 365 0.41 23.57 21.55
C LYS A 365 1.42 22.42 21.75
N LYS A 366 2.64 22.70 22.20
CA LYS A 366 3.53 21.63 22.67
C LYS A 366 2.85 20.87 23.81
N PRO A 367 2.78 19.52 23.72
CA PRO A 367 2.17 18.71 24.77
C PRO A 367 2.92 18.84 26.09
#